data_c0ad11c15df628d75a81b8c47f524505
#
_entry.id   c0ad11c15df628d75a81b8c47f524505
#
_cell.length_a   1.000
_cell.length_b   1.000
_cell.length_c   1.000
_cell.angle_alpha   90.00
_cell.angle_beta   90.00
_cell.angle_gamma   90.00
#
_symmetry.space_group_name_H-M   'P 1'
#
loop_
_entity.id
_entity.type
_entity.pdbx_description
1 polymer ?
#
loop_
_entity_poly.entity_id
_entity_poly.type
_entity_poly.pdbx_seq_one_letter_code
_entity_poly.pdbx_strand_id
1 'polypeptide(L)'
;MTSHPASDGLFESFRRAEMLIARSRPLDALQALGPVLESQPNDASVQLLAGRAYLNSAQLRLAEEAFVRVLDLDPSDHYARFALGKALQRQGRLAEAHAQLKMAAAMDPRPEYQEALGELRVRMAAGQPDETGN
;
A
#
# COMPACT_ATOMS: atom_id res chain seq x y z
N MET A 1 -31.14 -22.09 -2.86
CA MET A 1 -30.91 -21.53 -3.11
C MET A 1 -30.45 -20.61 -3.00
N THR A 2 -30.04 -20.50 -2.87
CA THR A 2 -29.92 -19.47 -2.96
C THR A 2 -28.72 -18.78 -2.80
N SER A 3 -28.28 -17.97 -3.65
CA SER A 3 -27.12 -17.14 -3.54
C SER A 3 -27.25 -16.31 -2.30
N HIS A 4 -26.13 -16.04 -1.68
CA HIS A 4 -26.12 -15.15 -0.55
C HIS A 4 -26.02 -13.73 -1.09
N PRO A 5 -27.08 -12.93 -0.95
CA PRO A 5 -27.03 -11.56 -1.44
C PRO A 5 -25.84 -10.78 -0.88
N ALA A 6 -25.48 -11.08 0.39
CA ALA A 6 -24.36 -10.39 1.01
C ALA A 6 -23.04 -10.71 0.32
N SER A 7 -22.84 -11.97 -0.08
CA SER A 7 -21.62 -12.36 -0.80
C SER A 7 -21.54 -11.72 -2.16
N ASP A 8 -22.66 -11.70 -2.87
CA ASP A 8 -22.70 -11.06 -4.19
C ASP A 8 -22.45 -9.57 -4.05
N GLY A 9 -23.04 -8.96 -3.03
CA GLY A 9 -22.83 -7.55 -2.78
C GLY A 9 -21.38 -7.22 -2.42
N LEU A 10 -20.72 -8.11 -1.68
CA LEU A 10 -19.33 -7.91 -1.29
C LEU A 10 -18.41 -7.98 -2.51
N PHE A 11 -18.66 -8.94 -3.41
CA PHE A 11 -17.87 -9.04 -4.63
C PHE A 11 -18.02 -7.79 -5.47
N GLU A 12 -19.24 -7.31 -5.63
CA GLU A 12 -19.49 -6.12 -6.41
C GLU A 12 -18.90 -4.87 -5.76
N SER A 13 -18.97 -4.81 -4.43
CA SER A 13 -18.36 -3.69 -3.71
C SER A 13 -16.85 -3.67 -3.90
N PHE A 14 -16.23 -4.84 -3.88
CA PHE A 14 -14.79 -4.93 -4.12
C PHE A 14 -14.46 -4.45 -5.53
N ARG A 15 -15.21 -4.91 -6.53
CA ARG A 15 -14.99 -4.51 -7.92
C ARG A 15 -15.20 -3.01 -8.10
N ARG A 16 -16.19 -2.46 -7.42
CA ARG A 16 -16.44 -1.03 -7.48
C ARG A 16 -15.27 -0.26 -6.88
N ALA A 17 -14.75 -0.75 -5.76
CA ALA A 17 -13.61 -0.09 -5.12
C ALA A 17 -12.39 -0.10 -6.03
N GLU A 18 -12.13 -1.22 -6.72
CA GLU A 18 -11.03 -1.29 -7.68
C GLU A 18 -11.18 -0.22 -8.75
N MET A 19 -12.39 -0.09 -9.28
CA MET A 19 -12.66 0.89 -10.33
C MET A 19 -12.49 2.31 -9.82
N LEU A 20 -12.94 2.57 -8.59
CA LEU A 20 -12.83 3.91 -8.02
C LEU A 20 -11.39 4.30 -7.76
N ILE A 21 -10.55 3.35 -7.34
CA ILE A 21 -9.12 3.62 -7.19
C ILE A 21 -8.50 3.94 -8.56
N ALA A 22 -8.86 3.17 -9.57
CA ALA A 22 -8.36 3.41 -10.92
C ALA A 22 -8.77 4.77 -11.46
N ARG A 23 -9.86 5.31 -10.96
CA ARG A 23 -10.35 6.64 -11.38
C ARG A 23 -9.92 7.74 -10.42
N SER A 24 -8.96 7.45 -9.57
CA SER A 24 -8.41 8.41 -8.60
C SER A 24 -9.47 8.93 -7.63
N ARG A 25 -10.36 8.05 -7.20
CA ARG A 25 -11.40 8.38 -6.22
C ARG A 25 -11.24 7.47 -4.98
N PRO A 26 -10.14 7.67 -4.23
CA PRO A 26 -9.82 6.75 -3.15
C PRO A 26 -10.80 6.81 -1.97
N LEU A 27 -11.38 7.96 -1.66
CA LEU A 27 -12.31 8.05 -0.54
C LEU A 27 -13.59 7.31 -0.86
N ASP A 28 -14.07 7.42 -2.10
CA ASP A 28 -15.25 6.67 -2.52
C ASP A 28 -14.94 5.18 -2.53
N ALA A 29 -13.71 4.81 -2.91
CA ALA A 29 -13.29 3.42 -2.89
C ALA A 29 -13.31 2.86 -1.48
N LEU A 30 -12.84 3.64 -0.50
CA LEU A 30 -12.86 3.19 0.89
C LEU A 30 -14.29 2.99 1.40
N GLN A 31 -15.19 3.86 0.98
CA GLN A 31 -16.58 3.71 1.36
C GLN A 31 -17.16 2.43 0.79
N ALA A 32 -16.89 2.16 -0.48
CA ALA A 32 -17.36 0.92 -1.11
C ALA A 32 -16.74 -0.31 -0.47
N LEU A 33 -15.50 -0.19 0.01
CA LEU A 33 -14.75 -1.32 0.54
C LEU A 33 -15.10 -1.62 2.00
N GLY A 34 -15.77 -0.69 2.70
CA GLY A 34 -16.04 -0.84 4.13
C GLY A 34 -16.66 -2.17 4.49
N PRO A 35 -17.80 -2.55 3.89
CA PRO A 35 -18.43 -3.85 4.22
C PRO A 35 -17.54 -5.05 3.93
N VAL A 36 -16.70 -4.94 2.90
CA VAL A 36 -15.78 -6.03 2.54
C VAL A 36 -14.70 -6.18 3.60
N LEU A 37 -14.16 -5.05 4.07
CA LEU A 37 -13.16 -5.06 5.14
C LEU A 37 -13.71 -5.65 6.42
N GLU A 38 -14.95 -5.31 6.77
CA GLU A 38 -15.58 -5.85 7.96
C GLU A 38 -15.79 -7.35 7.85
N SER A 39 -16.18 -7.81 6.67
CA SER A 39 -16.48 -9.22 6.46
C SER A 39 -15.25 -10.07 6.26
N GLN A 40 -14.22 -9.52 5.62
CA GLN A 40 -13.04 -10.28 5.23
C GLN A 40 -11.74 -9.52 5.57
N PRO A 41 -11.51 -9.29 6.87
CA PRO A 41 -10.33 -8.49 7.29
C PRO A 41 -9.00 -9.19 7.06
N ASN A 42 -9.02 -10.52 6.87
CA ASN A 42 -7.80 -11.28 6.67
C ASN A 42 -7.63 -11.74 5.22
N ASP A 43 -8.28 -11.08 4.29
CA ASP A 43 -8.10 -11.34 2.87
C ASP A 43 -7.04 -10.38 2.35
N ALA A 44 -5.93 -10.94 1.84
CA ALA A 44 -4.80 -10.14 1.40
C ALA A 44 -5.18 -9.17 0.29
N SER A 45 -6.03 -9.60 -0.64
CA SER A 45 -6.47 -8.73 -1.74
C SER A 45 -7.26 -7.54 -1.24
N VAL A 46 -8.10 -7.77 -0.24
CA VAL A 46 -8.92 -6.72 0.36
C VAL A 46 -8.03 -5.72 1.07
N GLN A 47 -7.07 -6.20 1.86
CA GLN A 47 -6.15 -5.32 2.56
C GLN A 47 -5.26 -4.55 1.59
N LEU A 48 -4.83 -5.19 0.51
CA LEU A 48 -4.02 -4.51 -0.48
C LEU A 48 -4.77 -3.36 -1.13
N LEU A 49 -6.03 -3.60 -1.47
CA LEU A 49 -6.86 -2.57 -2.08
C LEU A 49 -7.11 -1.42 -1.10
N ALA A 50 -7.39 -1.76 0.16
CA ALA A 50 -7.56 -0.75 1.20
C ALA A 50 -6.29 0.08 1.36
N GLY A 51 -5.13 -0.58 1.39
CA GLY A 51 -3.86 0.12 1.51
C GLY A 51 -3.64 1.11 0.38
N ARG A 52 -3.95 0.70 -0.84
CA ARG A 52 -3.82 1.60 -2.00
C ARG A 52 -4.73 2.81 -1.87
N ALA A 53 -5.96 2.59 -1.42
CA ALA A 53 -6.90 3.70 -1.24
C ALA A 53 -6.45 4.65 -0.13
N TYR A 54 -5.95 4.09 0.98
CA TYR A 54 -5.41 4.92 2.06
C TYR A 54 -4.20 5.71 1.58
N LEU A 55 -3.30 5.08 0.84
CA LEU A 55 -2.11 5.76 0.33
C LEU A 55 -2.51 6.91 -0.59
N ASN A 56 -3.44 6.64 -1.50
CA ASN A 56 -3.87 7.64 -2.47
C ASN A 56 -4.64 8.80 -1.84
N SER A 57 -5.21 8.58 -0.65
CA SER A 57 -5.90 9.63 0.08
C SER A 57 -5.04 10.24 1.19
N ALA A 58 -3.75 9.93 1.19
CA ALA A 58 -2.77 10.44 2.14
C ALA A 58 -3.04 10.04 3.59
N GLN A 59 -3.75 8.95 3.79
CA GLN A 59 -3.94 8.37 5.12
C GLN A 59 -2.82 7.38 5.36
N LEU A 60 -1.63 7.91 5.61
CA LEU A 60 -0.39 7.15 5.48
C LEU A 60 -0.21 6.09 6.55
N ARG A 61 -0.66 6.36 7.76
CA ARG A 61 -0.57 5.37 8.82
C ARG A 61 -1.49 4.18 8.56
N LEU A 62 -2.71 4.46 8.09
CA LEU A 62 -3.64 3.38 7.76
C LEU A 62 -3.15 2.59 6.57
N ALA A 63 -2.51 3.26 5.60
CA ALA A 63 -1.92 2.58 4.46
C ALA A 63 -0.83 1.62 4.93
N GLU A 64 0.04 2.10 5.81
CA GLU A 64 1.10 1.28 6.38
C GLU A 64 0.52 0.04 7.06
N GLU A 65 -0.49 0.22 7.91
CA GLU A 65 -1.10 -0.90 8.62
C GLU A 65 -1.67 -1.93 7.65
N ALA A 66 -2.34 -1.46 6.60
CA ALA A 66 -2.93 -2.37 5.63
C ALA A 66 -1.86 -3.17 4.88
N PHE A 67 -0.78 -2.50 4.44
CA PHE A 67 0.28 -3.19 3.72
C PHE A 67 1.05 -4.16 4.62
N VAL A 68 1.25 -3.82 5.89
CA VAL A 68 1.85 -4.75 6.84
C VAL A 68 0.97 -5.98 6.98
N ARG A 69 -0.34 -5.79 7.03
CA ARG A 69 -1.27 -6.91 7.11
C ARG A 69 -1.15 -7.80 5.88
N VAL A 70 -1.04 -7.20 4.69
CA VAL A 70 -0.83 -7.98 3.48
C VAL A 70 0.42 -8.84 3.61
N LEU A 71 1.51 -8.26 4.09
CA LEU A 71 2.78 -8.98 4.21
C LEU A 71 2.74 -10.06 5.28
N ASP A 72 1.93 -9.88 6.32
CA ASP A 72 1.71 -10.94 7.30
C ASP A 72 0.98 -12.12 6.67
N LEU A 73 0.05 -11.84 5.76
CA LEU A 73 -0.73 -12.87 5.08
C LEU A 73 0.04 -13.48 3.90
N ASP A 74 0.84 -12.68 3.21
CA ASP A 74 1.60 -13.11 2.05
C ASP A 74 2.94 -12.38 2.00
N PRO A 75 3.97 -12.92 2.65
CA PRO A 75 5.29 -12.27 2.69
C PRO A 75 5.96 -12.13 1.33
N SER A 76 5.47 -12.84 0.31
CA SER A 76 6.07 -12.81 -1.01
C SER A 76 5.50 -11.71 -1.90
N ASP A 77 4.56 -10.91 -1.41
CA ASP A 77 3.95 -9.87 -2.20
C ASP A 77 4.91 -8.68 -2.32
N HIS A 78 5.68 -8.65 -3.40
CA HIS A 78 6.67 -7.59 -3.58
C HIS A 78 6.02 -6.23 -3.80
N TYR A 79 4.82 -6.21 -4.40
CA TYR A 79 4.14 -4.94 -4.58
C TYR A 79 3.74 -4.33 -3.23
N ALA A 80 3.26 -5.16 -2.29
CA ALA A 80 2.92 -4.67 -0.96
C ALA A 80 4.15 -4.09 -0.26
N ARG A 81 5.33 -4.69 -0.46
CA ARG A 81 6.56 -4.13 0.11
C ARG A 81 6.89 -2.79 -0.52
N PHE A 82 6.78 -2.70 -1.83
CA PHE A 82 7.01 -1.45 -2.53
C PHE A 82 6.05 -0.37 -2.01
N ALA A 83 4.77 -0.70 -1.92
CA ALA A 83 3.76 0.25 -1.46
C ALA A 83 3.98 0.65 0.00
N LEU A 84 4.38 -0.32 0.84
CA LEU A 84 4.73 -0.02 2.23
C LEU A 84 5.90 0.98 2.27
N GLY A 85 6.91 0.74 1.44
CA GLY A 85 8.04 1.67 1.35
C GLY A 85 7.59 3.07 0.99
N LYS A 86 6.65 3.19 0.06
CA LYS A 86 6.14 4.50 -0.32
C LYS A 86 5.37 5.16 0.84
N ALA A 87 4.57 4.39 1.56
CA ALA A 87 3.85 4.92 2.70
C ALA A 87 4.80 5.40 3.81
N LEU A 88 5.87 4.66 4.04
CA LEU A 88 6.88 5.04 5.03
C LEU A 88 7.65 6.28 4.59
N GLN A 89 8.01 6.33 3.31
CA GLN A 89 8.73 7.48 2.76
C GLN A 89 7.93 8.76 2.94
N ARG A 90 6.65 8.70 2.66
CA ARG A 90 5.79 9.87 2.76
C ARG A 90 5.55 10.29 4.21
N GLN A 91 5.80 9.38 5.17
CA GLN A 91 5.79 9.72 6.59
C GLN A 91 7.14 10.26 7.06
N GLY A 92 8.13 10.36 6.16
CA GLY A 92 9.46 10.82 6.52
C GLY A 92 10.34 9.76 7.16
N ARG A 93 9.89 8.52 7.20
CA ARG A 93 10.63 7.42 7.80
C ARG A 93 11.51 6.78 6.74
N LEU A 94 12.54 7.51 6.36
CA LEU A 94 13.31 7.19 5.16
C LEU A 94 14.13 5.91 5.28
N ALA A 95 14.73 5.65 6.44
CA ALA A 95 15.53 4.43 6.61
C ALA A 95 14.65 3.17 6.52
N GLU A 96 13.49 3.23 7.14
CA GLU A 96 12.55 2.10 7.06
C GLU A 96 12.02 1.93 5.64
N ALA A 97 11.72 3.04 4.98
CA ALA A 97 11.28 3.01 3.59
C ALA A 97 12.34 2.38 2.69
N HIS A 98 13.61 2.75 2.91
CA HIS A 98 14.70 2.23 2.12
C HIS A 98 14.80 0.71 2.24
N ALA A 99 14.66 0.19 3.46
CA ALA A 99 14.71 -1.25 3.66
C ALA A 99 13.61 -1.97 2.87
N GLN A 100 12.40 -1.43 2.87
CA GLN A 100 11.28 -2.06 2.17
C GLN A 100 11.45 -1.97 0.66
N LEU A 101 11.85 -0.81 0.15
CA LEU A 101 12.06 -0.65 -1.29
C LEU A 101 13.19 -1.52 -1.80
N LYS A 102 14.25 -1.65 -1.01
CA LYS A 102 15.38 -2.49 -1.37
C LYS A 102 14.95 -3.95 -1.46
N MET A 103 14.14 -4.41 -0.50
CA MET A 103 13.61 -5.75 -0.54
C MET A 103 12.71 -5.98 -1.74
N ALA A 104 11.82 -5.04 -2.03
CA ALA A 104 10.93 -5.17 -3.17
C ALA A 104 11.72 -5.31 -4.46
N ALA A 105 12.74 -4.47 -4.65
CA ALA A 105 13.57 -4.51 -5.84
C ALA A 105 14.37 -5.80 -5.96
N ALA A 106 14.77 -6.37 -4.81
CA ALA A 106 15.49 -7.64 -4.80
C ALA A 106 14.57 -8.81 -5.14
N MET A 107 13.30 -8.73 -4.70
CA MET A 107 12.33 -9.79 -4.96
C MET A 107 11.87 -9.79 -6.42
N ASP A 108 11.71 -8.62 -6.99
CA ASP A 108 11.27 -8.47 -8.37
C ASP A 108 11.91 -7.20 -8.92
N PRO A 109 12.92 -7.31 -9.79
CA PRO A 109 13.69 -6.13 -10.23
C PRO A 109 12.95 -5.32 -11.31
N ARG A 110 11.82 -4.75 -10.94
CA ARG A 110 11.04 -3.91 -11.85
C ARG A 110 11.66 -2.53 -11.94
N PRO A 111 11.60 -1.91 -13.12
CA PRO A 111 12.15 -0.56 -13.28
C PRO A 111 11.56 0.44 -12.29
N GLU A 112 10.25 0.36 -12.02
CA GLU A 112 9.64 1.32 -11.10
C GLU A 112 10.14 1.15 -9.67
N TYR A 113 10.48 -0.08 -9.27
CA TYR A 113 11.05 -0.31 -7.94
C TYR A 113 12.46 0.22 -7.84
N GLN A 114 13.27 -0.02 -8.89
CA GLN A 114 14.63 0.49 -8.95
C GLN A 114 14.65 2.02 -8.94
N GLU A 115 13.74 2.60 -9.69
CA GLU A 115 13.64 4.06 -9.79
C GLU A 115 13.27 4.67 -8.44
N ALA A 116 12.26 4.09 -7.78
CA ALA A 116 11.85 4.58 -6.47
C ALA A 116 12.99 4.46 -5.45
N LEU A 117 13.72 3.35 -5.49
CA LEU A 117 14.84 3.14 -4.58
C LEU A 117 15.94 4.17 -4.83
N GLY A 118 16.24 4.43 -6.12
CA GLY A 118 17.24 5.42 -6.48
C GLY A 118 16.86 6.82 -6.03
N GLU A 119 15.61 7.19 -6.25
CA GLU A 119 15.12 8.50 -5.84
C GLU A 119 15.21 8.66 -4.32
N LEU A 120 14.86 7.62 -3.59
CA LEU A 120 14.91 7.66 -2.14
C LEU A 120 16.35 7.83 -1.66
N ARG A 121 17.31 7.13 -2.29
CA ARG A 121 18.71 7.26 -1.91
C ARG A 121 19.22 8.67 -2.10
N VAL A 122 18.85 9.29 -3.22
CA VAL A 122 19.21 10.67 -3.48
C VAL A 122 18.64 11.58 -2.41
N ARG A 123 17.38 11.36 -2.08
CA ARG A 123 16.69 12.16 -1.06
C ARG A 123 17.32 12.00 0.31
N MET A 124 17.70 10.77 0.67
CA MET A 124 18.35 10.52 1.95
C MET A 124 19.70 11.24 2.02
N ALA A 125 20.46 11.20 0.94
CA ALA A 125 21.74 11.87 0.91
C ALA A 125 21.59 13.38 1.01
N ALA A 126 20.62 13.94 0.29
CA ALA A 126 20.40 15.38 0.28
C ALA A 126 19.78 15.89 1.58
N GLY A 127 18.90 15.08 2.14
CA GLY A 127 18.17 15.48 3.35
C GLY A 127 18.90 15.20 4.63
N GLN A 128 20.02 14.48 4.55
CA GLN A 128 20.80 14.19 5.74
C GLN A 128 21.48 15.45 6.20
N PRO A 129 21.26 15.86 7.46
CA PRO A 129 21.97 17.05 7.91
C PRO A 129 23.45 16.79 7.88
N ASP A 130 24.16 17.83 7.55
CA ASP A 130 25.59 17.78 7.59
C ASP A 130 25.99 17.66 9.06
N GLU A 131 26.43 16.49 9.43
CA GLU A 131 26.73 16.22 10.82
C GLU A 131 27.87 17.05 11.33
N THR A 132 28.70 17.49 10.44
CA THR A 132 29.79 18.36 10.83
C THR A 132 29.34 19.81 10.88
N GLY A 133 28.35 20.12 10.16
CA GLY A 133 27.84 21.45 10.10
C GLY A 133 26.92 21.76 11.18
N ASN A 134 26.57 21.10 11.53
CA ASN A 134 25.87 21.38 12.32
C ASN A 134 25.41 21.80 12.65
#